data_290252601c970029773699206517a8bf
#
_entry.id   290252601c970029773699206517a8bf
#
_cell.length_a   1.000
_cell.length_b   1.000
_cell.length_c   1.000
_cell.angle_alpha   90.00
_cell.angle_beta   90.00
_cell.angle_gamma   90.00
#
_symmetry.space_group_name_H-M   'P 1'
#
loop_
_entity.id
_entity.type
_entity.pdbx_description
1 polymer ?
#
loop_
_entity_poly.entity_id
_entity_poly.type
_entity_poly.pdbx_seq_one_letter_code
_entity_poly.pdbx_strand_id
1 'polypeptide(L)'
;MSHDLIAQLREMKLYGMASQWPELSAKARQHQLPPEQWFGELLQAETTERQVRALANQMKMARFPVHRDLRGFDFVCSSVDQSLIERLHAGTFIDTCENVVLLGGPGTGKTHLATAIGIEAVRTHQRRVRFLSTVELVNALEQ
;
A
#
# COMPACT_ATOMS: atom_id res chain seq x y z
N MET A 1 16.11 10.22 -31.47
CA MET A 1 16.81 9.36 -30.49
C MET A 1 16.19 9.41 -29.10
N SER A 2 16.02 10.54 -28.43
CA SER A 2 15.46 10.58 -27.07
C SER A 2 13.97 10.15 -26.98
N HIS A 3 13.18 10.47 -28.00
CA HIS A 3 11.76 10.09 -28.08
C HIS A 3 11.54 8.59 -28.28
N ASP A 4 12.42 7.97 -29.02
CA ASP A 4 12.42 6.52 -29.29
C ASP A 4 12.73 5.72 -28.00
N LEU A 5 13.72 6.17 -27.24
CA LEU A 5 14.09 5.52 -25.98
C LEU A 5 13.00 5.58 -24.93
N ILE A 6 12.30 6.74 -24.80
CA ILE A 6 11.16 6.86 -23.86
C ILE A 6 10.03 5.90 -24.28
N ALA A 7 9.78 5.75 -25.58
CA ALA A 7 8.79 4.79 -26.07
C ALA A 7 9.18 3.35 -25.73
N GLN A 8 10.44 2.97 -25.95
CA GLN A 8 10.96 1.64 -25.58
C GLN A 8 10.86 1.37 -24.06
N LEU A 9 11.22 2.34 -23.22
CA LEU A 9 11.06 2.22 -21.77
C LEU A 9 9.61 1.95 -21.38
N ARG A 10 8.65 2.63 -22.01
CA ARG A 10 7.21 2.43 -21.78
C ARG A 10 6.72 1.05 -22.25
N GLU A 11 7.18 0.58 -23.41
CA GLU A 11 6.89 -0.78 -23.91
C GLU A 11 7.39 -1.85 -22.95
N MET A 12 8.57 -1.64 -22.37
CA MET A 12 9.14 -2.51 -21.33
C MET A 12 8.47 -2.32 -19.94
N LYS A 13 7.45 -1.45 -19.84
CA LYS A 13 6.74 -1.10 -18.60
C LYS A 13 7.64 -0.46 -17.52
N LEU A 14 8.71 0.21 -17.94
CA LEU A 14 9.64 0.97 -17.10
C LEU A 14 9.16 2.43 -17.00
N TYR A 15 7.99 2.63 -16.40
CA TYR A 15 7.31 3.94 -16.41
C TYR A 15 7.99 4.98 -15.54
N GLY A 16 8.58 4.59 -14.42
CA GLY A 16 9.35 5.47 -13.55
C GLY A 16 10.59 6.01 -14.27
N MET A 17 11.35 5.13 -14.93
CA MET A 17 12.48 5.52 -15.77
C MET A 17 12.03 6.41 -16.92
N ALA A 18 10.96 6.06 -17.62
CA ALA A 18 10.45 6.83 -18.73
C ALA A 18 10.01 8.25 -18.36
N SER A 19 9.44 8.41 -17.16
CA SER A 19 9.01 9.72 -16.66
C SER A 19 10.19 10.62 -16.25
N GLN A 20 11.22 10.04 -15.63
CA GLN A 20 12.39 10.76 -15.13
C GLN A 20 13.51 10.94 -16.16
N TRP A 21 13.45 10.20 -17.28
CA TRP A 21 14.47 10.23 -18.30
C TRP A 21 14.82 11.63 -18.81
N PRO A 22 13.85 12.51 -19.18
CA PRO A 22 14.17 13.84 -19.70
C PRO A 22 14.98 14.67 -18.72
N GLU A 23 14.57 14.69 -17.45
CA GLU A 23 15.19 15.48 -16.39
C GLU A 23 16.59 14.92 -16.03
N LEU A 24 16.67 13.65 -15.73
CA LEU A 24 17.94 13.03 -15.32
C LEU A 24 18.98 13.01 -16.44
N SER A 25 18.56 12.79 -17.69
CA SER A 25 19.48 12.85 -18.82
C SER A 25 20.01 14.28 -19.10
N ALA A 26 19.20 15.31 -18.85
CA ALA A 26 19.63 16.71 -18.94
C ALA A 26 20.59 17.05 -17.80
N LYS A 27 20.24 16.69 -16.56
CA LYS A 27 21.09 16.86 -15.36
C LYS A 27 22.44 16.16 -15.52
N ALA A 28 22.44 14.92 -16.02
CA ALA A 28 23.65 14.15 -16.23
C ALA A 28 24.61 14.81 -17.21
N ARG A 29 24.07 15.38 -18.30
CA ARG A 29 24.88 16.14 -19.28
C ARG A 29 25.41 17.45 -18.75
N GLN A 30 24.57 18.19 -18.01
CA GLN A 30 24.93 19.51 -17.45
C GLN A 30 26.04 19.38 -16.40
N HIS A 31 25.94 18.37 -15.53
CA HIS A 31 26.87 18.17 -14.40
C HIS A 31 27.92 17.10 -14.67
N GLN A 32 28.01 16.56 -15.88
CA GLN A 32 28.96 15.50 -16.25
C GLN A 32 28.95 14.33 -15.25
N LEU A 33 27.73 13.91 -14.83
CA LEU A 33 27.58 12.85 -13.83
C LEU A 33 28.12 11.52 -14.36
N PRO A 34 28.79 10.71 -13.52
CA PRO A 34 29.17 9.37 -13.88
C PRO A 34 27.95 8.51 -14.28
N PRO A 35 28.09 7.64 -15.31
CA PRO A 35 26.99 6.80 -15.77
C PRO A 35 26.32 5.99 -14.66
N GLU A 36 27.08 5.47 -13.75
CA GLU A 36 26.61 4.66 -12.61
C GLU A 36 25.71 5.47 -11.68
N GLN A 37 26.01 6.75 -11.48
CA GLN A 37 25.24 7.62 -10.59
C GLN A 37 23.86 7.93 -11.17
N TRP A 38 23.81 8.50 -12.38
CA TRP A 38 22.52 8.91 -12.95
C TRP A 38 21.66 7.72 -13.36
N PHE A 39 22.28 6.60 -13.76
CA PHE A 39 21.56 5.36 -14.01
C PHE A 39 20.99 4.76 -12.72
N GLY A 40 21.73 4.85 -11.61
CA GLY A 40 21.24 4.50 -10.28
C GLY A 40 20.02 5.34 -9.87
N GLU A 41 20.01 6.65 -10.15
CA GLU A 41 18.84 7.51 -9.92
C GLU A 41 17.63 7.07 -10.77
N LEU A 42 17.83 6.65 -12.03
CA LEU A 42 16.77 6.10 -12.88
C LEU A 42 16.19 4.78 -12.34
N LEU A 43 17.05 3.87 -11.88
CA LEU A 43 16.62 2.61 -11.27
C LEU A 43 15.81 2.87 -9.99
N GLN A 44 16.24 3.83 -9.19
CA GLN A 44 15.51 4.22 -7.98
C GLN A 44 14.13 4.79 -8.33
N ALA A 45 14.03 5.61 -9.36
CA ALA A 45 12.76 6.16 -9.84
C ALA A 45 11.80 5.05 -10.28
N GLU A 46 12.30 4.04 -11.00
CA GLU A 46 11.48 2.88 -11.40
C GLU A 46 11.02 2.05 -10.19
N THR A 47 11.93 1.82 -9.24
CA THR A 47 11.63 1.06 -8.03
C THR A 47 10.52 1.75 -7.22
N THR A 48 10.64 3.08 -7.04
CA THR A 48 9.64 3.89 -6.35
C THR A 48 8.29 3.85 -7.06
N GLU A 49 8.27 4.03 -8.37
CA GLU A 49 7.04 3.98 -9.17
C GLU A 49 6.35 2.60 -9.08
N ARG A 50 7.12 1.51 -9.10
CA ARG A 50 6.59 0.15 -8.92
C ARG A 50 6.00 -0.06 -7.55
N GLN A 51 6.65 0.44 -6.50
CA GLN A 51 6.13 0.35 -5.14
C GLN A 51 4.82 1.12 -4.98
N VAL A 52 4.74 2.36 -5.48
CA VAL A 52 3.53 3.18 -5.44
C VAL A 52 2.38 2.49 -6.17
N ARG A 53 2.65 1.96 -7.37
CA ARG A 53 1.65 1.23 -8.16
C ARG A 53 1.21 -0.07 -7.50
N ALA A 54 2.14 -0.84 -6.95
CA ALA A 54 1.84 -2.07 -6.22
C ALA A 54 0.94 -1.78 -5.01
N LEU A 55 1.26 -0.73 -4.24
CA LEU A 55 0.46 -0.29 -3.10
C LEU A 55 -0.95 0.13 -3.53
N ALA A 56 -1.07 0.96 -4.57
CA ALA A 56 -2.36 1.39 -5.10
C ALA A 56 -3.22 0.19 -5.55
N ASN A 57 -2.61 -0.77 -6.24
CA ASN A 57 -3.30 -2.00 -6.66
C ASN A 57 -3.73 -2.85 -5.46
N GLN A 58 -2.89 -3.02 -4.45
CA GLN A 58 -3.24 -3.76 -3.24
C GLN A 58 -4.40 -3.10 -2.50
N MET A 59 -4.39 -1.77 -2.34
CA MET A 59 -5.49 -1.01 -1.74
C MET A 59 -6.80 -1.18 -2.52
N LYS A 60 -6.73 -1.14 -3.85
CA LYS A 60 -7.91 -1.38 -4.71
C LYS A 60 -8.44 -2.82 -4.56
N MET A 61 -7.56 -3.81 -4.52
CA MET A 61 -7.93 -5.22 -4.40
C MET A 61 -8.46 -5.58 -3.01
N ALA A 62 -8.06 -4.84 -1.99
CA ALA A 62 -8.52 -5.04 -0.62
C ALA A 62 -10.03 -4.75 -0.46
N ARG A 63 -10.63 -3.89 -1.30
CA ARG A 63 -12.07 -3.56 -1.31
C ARG A 63 -12.59 -3.08 0.04
N PHE A 64 -11.82 -2.24 0.73
CA PHE A 64 -12.30 -1.64 1.96
C PHE A 64 -13.58 -0.81 1.72
N PRO A 65 -14.62 -0.93 2.57
CA PRO A 65 -15.90 -0.24 2.37
C PRO A 65 -15.76 1.28 2.48
N VAL A 66 -14.90 1.74 3.37
CA VAL A 66 -14.56 3.15 3.60
C VAL A 66 -13.11 3.23 4.01
N HIS A 67 -12.39 4.25 3.54
CA HIS A 67 -11.04 4.52 4.03
C HIS A 67 -11.12 5.06 5.47
N ARG A 68 -10.61 4.30 6.42
CA ARG A 68 -10.53 4.66 7.84
C ARG A 68 -9.12 4.36 8.35
N ASP A 69 -8.52 5.33 9.01
CA ASP A 69 -7.26 5.14 9.73
C ASP A 69 -7.49 5.14 11.24
N LEU A 70 -6.47 4.75 11.98
CA LEU A 70 -6.56 4.68 13.45
C LEU A 70 -6.60 6.08 14.09
N ARG A 71 -6.07 7.11 13.42
CA ARG A 71 -6.07 8.49 13.91
C ARG A 71 -7.48 9.07 14.01
N GLY A 72 -8.38 8.62 13.14
CA GLY A 72 -9.78 9.02 13.15
C GLY A 72 -10.65 8.22 14.12
N PHE A 73 -10.09 7.31 14.93
CA PHE A 73 -10.83 6.54 15.91
C PHE A 73 -10.83 7.26 17.29
N ASP A 74 -12.02 7.45 17.84
CA ASP A 74 -12.19 8.08 19.15
C ASP A 74 -12.10 7.03 20.27
N PHE A 75 -10.92 6.92 20.88
CA PHE A 75 -10.69 6.02 22.01
C PHE A 75 -11.34 6.51 23.29
N VAL A 76 -11.62 7.81 23.43
CA VAL A 76 -12.24 8.38 24.65
C VAL A 76 -13.69 7.90 24.79
N CYS A 77 -14.40 7.81 23.66
CA CYS A 77 -15.79 7.35 23.59
C CYS A 77 -15.90 5.82 23.43
N SER A 78 -14.80 5.08 23.52
CA SER A 78 -14.77 3.63 23.32
C SER A 78 -14.28 2.91 24.56
N SER A 79 -14.83 1.73 24.84
CA SER A 79 -14.37 0.84 25.91
C SER A 79 -13.22 -0.09 25.47
N VAL A 80 -12.72 0.06 24.23
CA VAL A 80 -11.66 -0.79 23.71
C VAL A 80 -10.31 -0.41 24.31
N ASP A 81 -9.47 -1.39 24.58
CA ASP A 81 -8.10 -1.17 25.03
C ASP A 81 -7.25 -0.63 23.89
N GLN A 82 -6.87 0.64 24.00
CA GLN A 82 -6.04 1.33 23.01
C GLN A 82 -4.71 0.61 22.80
N SER A 83 -4.07 0.14 23.85
CA SER A 83 -2.75 -0.51 23.76
C SER A 83 -2.84 -1.83 22.96
N LEU A 84 -3.93 -2.57 23.12
CA LEU A 84 -4.20 -3.77 22.34
C LEU A 84 -4.40 -3.44 20.85
N ILE A 85 -5.18 -2.39 20.54
CA ILE A 85 -5.41 -1.97 19.16
C ILE A 85 -4.11 -1.49 18.51
N GLU A 86 -3.27 -0.75 19.21
CA GLU A 86 -1.96 -0.31 18.70
C GLU A 86 -1.03 -1.51 18.41
N ARG A 87 -1.04 -2.55 19.24
CA ARG A 87 -0.32 -3.80 18.98
C ARG A 87 -0.84 -4.53 17.75
N LEU A 88 -2.17 -4.60 17.58
CA LEU A 88 -2.78 -5.19 16.37
C LEU A 88 -2.44 -4.36 15.12
N HIS A 89 -2.43 -3.05 15.24
CA HIS A 89 -2.05 -2.13 14.16
C HIS A 89 -0.57 -2.28 13.78
N ALA A 90 0.30 -2.62 14.73
CA ALA A 90 1.70 -2.97 14.46
C ALA A 90 1.87 -4.28 13.67
N GLY A 91 0.82 -5.10 13.51
CA GLY A 91 0.77 -6.21 12.56
C GLY A 91 1.44 -7.50 13.00
N THR A 92 1.98 -7.59 14.22
CA THR A 92 2.71 -8.77 14.72
C THR A 92 1.86 -10.05 14.73
N PHE A 93 0.54 -9.92 14.97
CA PHE A 93 -0.40 -11.02 14.94
C PHE A 93 -0.48 -11.75 13.59
N ILE A 94 -0.15 -11.04 12.49
CA ILE A 94 -0.12 -11.62 11.14
C ILE A 94 1.06 -12.60 11.02
N ASP A 95 2.19 -12.24 11.58
CA ASP A 95 3.41 -13.07 11.54
C ASP A 95 3.30 -14.30 12.43
N THR A 96 2.56 -14.20 13.54
CA THR A 96 2.25 -15.31 14.46
C THR A 96 1.02 -16.12 14.05
N CYS A 97 0.39 -15.78 12.91
CA CYS A 97 -0.80 -16.47 12.37
C CYS A 97 -1.98 -16.48 13.36
N GLU A 98 -2.14 -15.42 14.15
CA GLU A 98 -3.24 -15.29 15.11
C GLU A 98 -4.50 -14.74 14.45
N ASN A 99 -5.66 -15.18 14.91
CA ASN A 99 -6.95 -14.65 14.50
C ASN A 99 -7.41 -13.56 15.46
N VAL A 100 -8.02 -12.51 14.92
CA VAL A 100 -8.58 -11.41 15.70
C VAL A 100 -10.09 -11.38 15.52
N VAL A 101 -10.82 -11.35 16.63
CA VAL A 101 -12.28 -11.25 16.65
C VAL A 101 -12.68 -9.97 17.38
N LEU A 102 -13.45 -9.11 16.70
CA LEU A 102 -13.97 -7.86 17.26
C LEU A 102 -15.44 -8.06 17.63
N LEU A 103 -15.74 -8.05 18.93
CA LEU A 103 -17.09 -8.21 19.48
C LEU A 103 -17.63 -6.89 20.01
N GLY A 104 -18.92 -6.65 19.85
CA GLY A 104 -19.59 -5.45 20.36
C GLY A 104 -20.90 -5.13 19.61
N GLY A 105 -21.68 -4.24 20.17
CA GLY A 105 -22.94 -3.77 19.60
C GLY A 105 -22.77 -2.99 18.27
N PRO A 106 -23.86 -2.64 17.59
CA PRO A 106 -23.82 -1.78 16.40
C PRO A 106 -23.24 -0.39 16.76
N GLY A 107 -22.50 0.22 15.84
CA GLY A 107 -21.93 1.56 16.03
C GLY A 107 -20.70 1.66 16.94
N THR A 108 -20.18 0.56 17.51
CA THR A 108 -19.03 0.58 18.44
C THR A 108 -17.66 0.69 17.75
N GLY A 109 -17.62 0.89 16.43
CA GLY A 109 -16.37 1.12 15.70
C GLY A 109 -15.63 -0.13 15.22
N LYS A 110 -16.20 -1.35 15.32
CA LYS A 110 -15.56 -2.60 14.87
C LYS A 110 -15.06 -2.54 13.44
N THR A 111 -15.91 -2.10 12.51
CA THR A 111 -15.55 -1.97 11.09
C THR A 111 -14.46 -0.91 10.89
N HIS A 112 -14.50 0.19 11.67
CA HIS A 112 -13.44 1.20 11.64
C HIS A 112 -12.09 0.59 12.03
N LEU A 113 -12.03 -0.10 13.16
CA LEU A 113 -10.80 -0.74 13.65
C LEU A 113 -10.30 -1.83 12.69
N ALA A 114 -11.19 -2.71 12.22
CA ALA A 114 -10.82 -3.74 11.25
C ALA A 114 -10.26 -3.13 9.95
N THR A 115 -10.87 -2.06 9.46
CA THR A 115 -10.42 -1.35 8.25
C THR A 115 -9.09 -0.65 8.50
N ALA A 116 -8.91 0.02 9.65
CA ALA A 116 -7.66 0.70 9.99
C ALA A 116 -6.48 -0.27 10.09
N ILE A 117 -6.67 -1.41 10.77
CA ILE A 117 -5.66 -2.48 10.87
C ILE A 117 -5.35 -3.06 9.48
N GLY A 118 -6.38 -3.31 8.66
CA GLY A 118 -6.20 -3.82 7.31
C GLY A 118 -5.47 -2.85 6.38
N ILE A 119 -5.76 -1.56 6.45
CA ILE A 119 -5.08 -0.51 5.68
C ILE A 119 -3.59 -0.44 6.06
N GLU A 120 -3.28 -0.50 7.36
CA GLU A 120 -1.91 -0.48 7.84
C GLU A 120 -1.15 -1.73 7.42
N ALA A 121 -1.80 -2.89 7.45
CA ALA A 121 -1.22 -4.14 6.96
C ALA A 121 -0.82 -4.05 5.48
N VAL A 122 -1.61 -3.35 4.66
CA VAL A 122 -1.26 -3.10 3.25
C VAL A 122 -0.14 -2.07 3.12
N ARG A 123 -0.27 -0.92 3.79
CA ARG A 123 0.62 0.24 3.60
C ARG A 123 2.02 0.03 4.15
N THR A 124 2.08 -0.42 5.40
CA THR A 124 3.35 -0.51 6.14
C THR A 124 3.94 -1.91 6.10
N HIS A 125 3.08 -2.92 6.24
CA HIS A 125 3.54 -4.31 6.30
C HIS A 125 3.52 -5.01 4.94
N GLN A 126 3.08 -4.32 3.86
CA GLN A 126 3.02 -4.83 2.48
C GLN A 126 2.30 -6.20 2.37
N ARG A 127 1.32 -6.43 3.27
CA ARG A 127 0.52 -7.65 3.29
C ARG A 127 -0.65 -7.53 2.33
N ARG A 128 -1.03 -8.66 1.73
CA ARG A 128 -2.24 -8.74 0.91
C ARG A 128 -3.44 -8.87 1.84
N VAL A 129 -4.36 -7.92 1.73
CA VAL A 129 -5.58 -7.89 2.54
C VAL A 129 -6.79 -7.94 1.61
N ARG A 130 -7.84 -8.60 2.04
CA ARG A 130 -9.13 -8.59 1.38
C ARG A 130 -10.23 -8.40 2.41
N PHE A 131 -11.00 -7.36 2.25
CA PHE A 131 -12.22 -7.12 3.03
C PHE A 131 -13.38 -7.84 2.36
N LEU A 132 -14.14 -8.61 3.12
CA LEU A 132 -15.31 -9.34 2.65
C LEU A 132 -16.44 -9.16 3.66
N SER A 133 -17.65 -8.96 3.17
CA SER A 133 -18.84 -9.19 4.00
C SER A 133 -19.02 -10.69 4.23
N THR A 134 -19.78 -11.06 5.26
CA THR A 134 -20.07 -12.48 5.52
C THR A 134 -20.76 -13.15 4.33
N VAL A 135 -21.67 -12.43 3.67
CA VAL A 135 -22.37 -12.94 2.48
C VAL A 135 -21.41 -13.19 1.32
N GLU A 136 -20.51 -12.23 1.05
CA GLU A 136 -19.49 -12.38 0.00
C GLU A 136 -18.53 -13.54 0.29
N LEU A 137 -18.17 -13.72 1.57
CA LEU A 137 -17.29 -14.83 1.97
C LEU A 137 -17.97 -16.18 1.75
N VAL A 138 -19.24 -16.34 2.18
CA VAL A 138 -20.00 -17.58 1.97
C VAL A 138 -20.12 -17.89 0.48
N ASN A 139 -20.55 -16.92 -0.34
CA ASN A 139 -20.64 -17.10 -1.78
C ASN A 139 -19.32 -17.46 -2.46
N ALA A 140 -18.19 -16.97 -1.93
CA ALA A 140 -16.85 -17.28 -2.46
C ALA A 140 -16.38 -18.68 -2.07
N LEU A 141 -16.91 -19.26 -0.99
CA LEU A 141 -16.58 -20.62 -0.53
C LEU A 141 -17.45 -21.71 -1.17
N GLU A 142 -18.62 -21.34 -1.71
CA GLU A 142 -19.56 -22.25 -2.39
C GLU A 142 -19.23 -22.45 -3.89
N GLN A 143 -18.30 -21.69 -4.46
CA GLN A 143 -17.81 -21.79 -5.86
C GLN A 143 -16.57 -22.71 -5.95
#